data_b6d51f28a918dd36bce6c9aa38be2121
#
_entry.id   b6d51f28a918dd36bce6c9aa38be2121
#
_cell.length_a   1.000
_cell.length_b   1.000
_cell.length_c   1.000
_cell.angle_alpha   90.00
_cell.angle_beta   90.00
_cell.angle_gamma   90.00
#
_symmetry.space_group_name_H-M   'P 1'
#
loop_
_entity.id
_entity.type
_entity.pdbx_description
1 polymer ?
#
loop_
_entity_poly.entity_id
_entity_poly.type
_entity_poly.pdbx_seq_one_letter_code
_entity_poly.pdbx_strand_id
1 'polypeptide(L)'
;FSSQNSRILDRFLALTDKTDVAYLAAKKFMDEKGATGVTDNLNSEFAGRLAEIHYKGVKNAIKEADPDMMYLGTRLHGTPKYMKDVVAAAGKYCDIISINYYSRWSPELDSYVKNWGEWTDAPFLVTEFYTKGQDSDLNNLSGAGFTVPTQNDRAYAYQHFTLGLLEAKNCVGWHWFKYQDDDGTDNSGKPANKGVYDNHYEMYPYLGKFMQEVNYNVYNLIEYFDK
;
A
#
# COMPACT_ATOMS: atom_id res chain seq x y z
N PHE A 1 -6.45 6.53 -7.77
CA PHE A 1 -5.84 6.90 -9.06
C PHE A 1 -6.08 5.88 -10.17
N SER A 2 -6.36 4.65 -9.91
CA SER A 2 -6.85 3.71 -10.92
C SER A 2 -7.79 2.68 -10.29
N SER A 3 -8.82 2.28 -11.03
CA SER A 3 -9.48 1.01 -10.79
C SER A 3 -8.64 -0.10 -11.46
N GLN A 4 -8.69 -1.30 -10.93
CA GLN A 4 -7.79 -2.41 -11.27
C GLN A 4 -7.63 -2.72 -12.78
N ASN A 5 -8.50 -2.24 -13.66
CA ASN A 5 -8.51 -2.63 -15.08
C ASN A 5 -8.71 -1.48 -16.07
N SER A 6 -8.65 -0.22 -15.67
CA SER A 6 -8.82 0.89 -16.61
C SER A 6 -7.85 2.03 -16.36
N ARG A 7 -7.23 2.50 -17.44
CA ARG A 7 -6.37 3.68 -17.42
C ARG A 7 -7.20 4.92 -17.10
N ILE A 8 -6.76 5.73 -16.14
CA ILE A 8 -7.47 6.94 -15.71
C ILE A 8 -7.59 7.96 -16.83
N LEU A 9 -6.57 8.05 -17.68
CA LEU A 9 -6.56 8.96 -18.84
C LEU A 9 -7.66 8.59 -19.84
N ASP A 10 -7.82 7.30 -20.18
CA ASP A 10 -8.91 6.83 -21.03
C ASP A 10 -10.28 7.17 -20.44
N ARG A 11 -10.44 6.96 -19.12
CA ARG A 11 -11.71 7.26 -18.45
C ARG A 11 -12.09 8.72 -18.49
N PHE A 12 -11.12 9.61 -18.29
CA PHE A 12 -11.37 11.05 -18.34
C PHE A 12 -11.68 11.51 -19.77
N LEU A 13 -10.99 10.98 -20.78
CA LEU A 13 -11.29 11.25 -22.18
C LEU A 13 -12.65 10.70 -22.64
N ALA A 14 -13.13 9.63 -22.00
CA ALA A 14 -14.44 9.02 -22.31
C ALA A 14 -15.63 9.74 -21.66
N LEU A 15 -15.43 10.76 -20.83
CA LEU A 15 -16.53 11.52 -20.23
C LEU A 15 -17.42 12.13 -21.30
N THR A 16 -18.72 12.03 -21.11
CA THR A 16 -19.74 12.57 -22.06
C THR A 16 -19.81 14.08 -22.04
N ASP A 17 -19.68 14.66 -20.85
CA ASP A 17 -19.59 16.11 -20.68
C ASP A 17 -18.20 16.59 -21.05
N LYS A 18 -18.08 17.29 -22.18
CA LYS A 18 -16.81 17.82 -22.67
C LYS A 18 -16.41 19.14 -22.00
N THR A 19 -17.24 19.68 -21.13
CA THR A 19 -16.94 20.85 -20.30
C THR A 19 -16.45 20.46 -18.90
N ASP A 20 -16.51 19.16 -18.54
CA ASP A 20 -16.01 18.64 -17.29
C ASP A 20 -14.50 18.90 -17.13
N VAL A 21 -14.11 19.38 -15.96
CA VAL A 21 -12.71 19.75 -15.68
C VAL A 21 -11.74 18.57 -15.84
N ALA A 22 -12.19 17.34 -15.56
CA ALA A 22 -11.39 16.14 -15.73
C ALA A 22 -11.19 15.81 -17.22
N TYR A 23 -12.24 15.96 -18.06
CA TYR A 23 -12.09 15.83 -19.50
C TYR A 23 -11.13 16.89 -20.07
N LEU A 24 -11.33 18.16 -19.69
CA LEU A 24 -10.49 19.26 -20.17
C LEU A 24 -9.03 19.06 -19.77
N ALA A 25 -8.76 18.61 -18.55
CA ALA A 25 -7.41 18.28 -18.09
C ALA A 25 -6.76 17.16 -18.91
N ALA A 26 -7.51 16.08 -19.15
CA ALA A 26 -7.04 14.96 -19.96
C ALA A 26 -6.78 15.37 -21.42
N LYS A 27 -7.72 16.12 -22.01
CA LYS A 27 -7.58 16.63 -23.39
C LYS A 27 -6.36 17.53 -23.52
N LYS A 28 -6.20 18.50 -22.61
CA LYS A 28 -5.04 19.39 -22.58
C LYS A 28 -3.73 18.60 -22.46
N PHE A 29 -3.69 17.58 -21.60
CA PHE A 29 -2.51 16.73 -21.46
C PHE A 29 -2.16 16.02 -22.78
N MET A 30 -3.15 15.43 -23.46
CA MET A 30 -2.93 14.76 -24.76
C MET A 30 -2.43 15.74 -25.82
N ASP A 31 -2.99 16.96 -25.87
CA ASP A 31 -2.59 18.01 -26.82
C ASP A 31 -1.15 18.47 -26.53
N GLU A 32 -0.76 18.68 -25.27
CA GLU A 32 0.61 19.00 -24.86
C GLU A 32 1.62 17.91 -25.29
N LYS A 33 1.20 16.65 -25.27
CA LYS A 33 2.02 15.51 -25.70
C LYS A 33 2.01 15.28 -27.21
N GLY A 34 1.15 15.96 -27.98
CA GLY A 34 0.94 15.69 -29.40
C GLY A 34 0.46 14.28 -29.68
N ALA A 35 -0.23 13.66 -28.72
CA ALA A 35 -0.60 12.25 -28.78
C ALA A 35 -2.04 12.07 -29.27
N THR A 36 -2.23 11.10 -30.17
CA THR A 36 -3.55 10.75 -30.73
C THR A 36 -4.19 9.53 -30.07
N GLY A 37 -3.43 8.81 -29.27
CA GLY A 37 -3.89 7.60 -28.55
C GLY A 37 -3.24 7.50 -27.17
N VAL A 38 -3.93 6.83 -26.23
CA VAL A 38 -3.44 6.62 -24.87
C VAL A 38 -2.52 5.39 -24.83
N THR A 39 -1.31 5.58 -24.31
CA THR A 39 -0.37 4.50 -23.96
C THR A 39 -0.28 4.34 -22.44
N ASP A 40 0.30 3.24 -21.97
CA ASP A 40 0.51 3.02 -20.53
C ASP A 40 1.45 4.07 -19.92
N ASN A 41 2.46 4.52 -20.67
CA ASN A 41 3.35 5.60 -20.25
C ASN A 41 2.60 6.92 -20.10
N LEU A 42 1.80 7.32 -21.08
CA LEU A 42 0.98 8.53 -21.01
C LEU A 42 -0.03 8.47 -19.87
N ASN A 43 -0.63 7.29 -19.64
CA ASN A 43 -1.50 7.10 -18.48
C ASN A 43 -0.74 7.23 -17.14
N SER A 44 0.46 6.67 -17.03
CA SER A 44 1.31 6.82 -15.83
C SER A 44 1.67 8.28 -15.58
N GLU A 45 2.15 8.99 -16.59
CA GLU A 45 2.47 10.41 -16.48
C GLU A 45 1.25 11.27 -16.09
N PHE A 46 0.09 11.00 -16.69
CA PHE A 46 -1.14 11.72 -16.35
C PHE A 46 -1.58 11.44 -14.91
N ALA A 47 -1.55 10.17 -14.49
CA ALA A 47 -1.84 9.78 -13.11
C ALA A 47 -0.85 10.44 -12.13
N GLY A 48 0.43 10.54 -12.50
CA GLY A 48 1.45 11.25 -11.74
C GLY A 48 1.15 12.74 -11.57
N ARG A 49 0.70 13.42 -12.64
CA ARG A 49 0.25 14.84 -12.53
C ARG A 49 -0.92 15.00 -11.56
N LEU A 50 -1.90 14.11 -11.62
CA LEU A 50 -3.04 14.15 -10.69
C LEU A 50 -2.59 13.90 -9.26
N ALA A 51 -1.70 12.93 -9.07
CA ALA A 51 -1.09 12.62 -7.77
C ALA A 51 -0.30 13.82 -7.22
N GLU A 52 0.49 14.49 -8.06
CA GLU A 52 1.25 15.69 -7.69
C GLU A 52 0.34 16.81 -7.20
N ILE A 53 -0.74 17.10 -7.93
CA ILE A 53 -1.73 18.12 -7.53
C ILE A 53 -2.33 17.78 -6.18
N HIS A 54 -2.73 16.52 -5.98
CA HIS A 54 -3.32 16.03 -4.74
C HIS A 54 -2.33 16.14 -3.57
N TYR A 55 -1.15 15.54 -3.68
CA TYR A 55 -0.18 15.50 -2.58
C TYR A 55 0.33 16.89 -2.22
N LYS A 56 0.58 17.74 -3.22
CA LYS A 56 0.99 19.13 -2.99
C LYS A 56 -0.08 19.92 -2.24
N GLY A 57 -1.34 19.82 -2.70
CA GLY A 57 -2.47 20.50 -2.06
C GLY A 57 -2.66 20.10 -0.62
N VAL A 58 -2.66 18.79 -0.34
CA VAL A 58 -2.80 18.25 1.02
C VAL A 58 -1.60 18.62 1.89
N LYS A 59 -0.37 18.47 1.41
CA LYS A 59 0.85 18.90 2.15
C LYS A 59 0.77 20.35 2.56
N ASN A 60 0.39 21.25 1.63
CA ASN A 60 0.29 22.67 1.92
C ASN A 60 -0.73 22.93 3.03
N ALA A 61 -1.91 22.32 2.95
CA ALA A 61 -2.96 22.49 3.97
C ALA A 61 -2.54 21.96 5.35
N ILE A 62 -1.85 20.80 5.39
CA ILE A 62 -1.32 20.25 6.65
C ILE A 62 -0.28 21.21 7.23
N LYS A 63 0.69 21.65 6.42
CA LYS A 63 1.79 22.50 6.90
C LYS A 63 1.33 23.92 7.28
N GLU A 64 0.23 24.39 6.73
CA GLU A 64 -0.43 25.63 7.15
C GLU A 64 -1.06 25.48 8.55
N ALA A 65 -1.66 24.33 8.84
CA ALA A 65 -2.28 24.05 10.13
C ALA A 65 -1.26 23.64 11.21
N ASP A 66 -0.29 22.83 10.86
CA ASP A 66 0.77 22.34 11.73
C ASP A 66 2.05 22.08 10.91
N PRO A 67 3.05 23.00 11.00
CA PRO A 67 4.32 22.87 10.26
C PRO A 67 5.12 21.61 10.59
N ASP A 68 4.97 21.07 11.80
CA ASP A 68 5.74 19.93 12.30
C ASP A 68 5.04 18.59 12.00
N MET A 69 3.77 18.59 11.64
CA MET A 69 3.00 17.38 11.36
C MET A 69 3.58 16.62 10.17
N MET A 70 3.89 15.34 10.37
CA MET A 70 4.32 14.45 9.29
C MET A 70 3.16 14.12 8.34
N TYR A 71 3.43 14.12 7.05
CA TYR A 71 2.49 13.73 6.02
C TYR A 71 2.88 12.39 5.40
N LEU A 72 2.08 11.34 5.67
CA LEU A 72 2.32 9.99 5.17
C LEU A 72 1.58 9.71 3.85
N GLY A 73 0.92 10.68 3.29
CA GLY A 73 0.20 10.54 2.00
C GLY A 73 -1.03 9.64 2.07
N THR A 74 -1.42 9.16 0.91
CA THR A 74 -2.44 8.13 0.76
C THR A 74 -1.79 6.75 0.77
N ARG A 75 -2.46 5.75 1.35
CA ARG A 75 -2.01 4.36 1.30
C ARG A 75 -2.17 3.81 -0.12
N LEU A 76 -1.05 3.67 -0.85
CA LEU A 76 -1.06 3.17 -2.22
C LEU A 76 -1.44 1.69 -2.24
N HIS A 77 -2.59 1.40 -2.82
CA HIS A 77 -3.14 0.05 -2.95
C HIS A 77 -3.38 -0.32 -4.42
N GLY A 78 -3.18 -1.58 -4.78
CA GLY A 78 -3.36 -2.04 -6.16
C GLY A 78 -2.35 -1.42 -7.14
N THR A 79 -2.80 -1.03 -8.32
CA THR A 79 -1.95 -0.54 -9.42
C THR A 79 -1.12 0.71 -9.09
N PRO A 80 -1.61 1.71 -8.34
CA PRO A 80 -0.86 2.96 -8.11
C PRO A 80 0.53 2.77 -7.51
N LYS A 81 0.73 1.76 -6.64
CA LYS A 81 2.05 1.49 -6.05
C LYS A 81 3.09 0.96 -7.05
N TYR A 82 2.65 0.56 -8.24
CA TYR A 82 3.48 0.07 -9.34
C TYR A 82 3.65 1.11 -10.46
N MET A 83 3.10 2.31 -10.30
CA MET A 83 3.19 3.40 -11.27
C MET A 83 4.28 4.38 -10.84
N LYS A 84 5.40 4.41 -11.59
CA LYS A 84 6.56 5.24 -11.28
C LYS A 84 6.18 6.69 -10.97
N ASP A 85 5.39 7.32 -11.83
CA ASP A 85 5.08 8.75 -11.72
C ASP A 85 4.19 9.05 -10.49
N VAL A 86 3.33 8.10 -10.09
CA VAL A 86 2.50 8.23 -8.88
C VAL A 86 3.35 8.10 -7.62
N VAL A 87 4.26 7.10 -7.59
CA VAL A 87 5.18 6.90 -6.45
C VAL A 87 6.15 8.06 -6.33
N ALA A 88 6.71 8.55 -7.45
CA ALA A 88 7.59 9.72 -7.46
C ALA A 88 6.87 10.98 -6.97
N ALA A 89 5.62 11.19 -7.37
CA ALA A 89 4.80 12.30 -6.87
C ALA A 89 4.54 12.17 -5.36
N ALA A 90 4.24 10.96 -4.86
CA ALA A 90 4.10 10.72 -3.43
C ALA A 90 5.40 11.06 -2.68
N GLY A 91 6.55 10.54 -3.12
CA GLY A 91 7.84 10.81 -2.48
C GLY A 91 8.29 12.27 -2.49
N LYS A 92 7.84 13.04 -3.49
CA LYS A 92 8.14 14.49 -3.55
C LYS A 92 7.44 15.31 -2.46
N TYR A 93 6.28 14.87 -2.01
CA TYR A 93 5.44 15.65 -1.10
C TYR A 93 5.18 14.99 0.24
N CYS A 94 5.30 13.68 0.36
CA CYS A 94 5.14 12.97 1.61
C CYS A 94 6.49 12.80 2.32
N ASP A 95 6.46 12.79 3.64
CA ASP A 95 7.64 12.50 4.46
C ASP A 95 7.95 11.00 4.46
N ILE A 96 6.92 10.16 4.31
CA ILE A 96 7.00 8.70 4.18
C ILE A 96 5.95 8.26 3.15
N ILE A 97 6.29 7.31 2.28
CA ILE A 97 5.32 6.71 1.36
C ILE A 97 4.60 5.57 2.06
N SER A 98 3.27 5.59 2.04
CA SER A 98 2.43 4.54 2.63
C SER A 98 1.99 3.54 1.56
N ILE A 99 2.19 2.24 1.82
CA ILE A 99 1.91 1.16 0.86
C ILE A 99 1.12 0.03 1.53
N ASN A 100 -0.04 -0.30 0.95
CA ASN A 100 -0.75 -1.55 1.28
C ASN A 100 -0.16 -2.68 0.45
N TYR A 101 0.51 -3.64 1.10
CA TYR A 101 1.31 -4.65 0.41
C TYR A 101 0.79 -6.06 0.70
N TYR A 102 -0.16 -6.50 -0.11
CA TYR A 102 -0.85 -7.77 0.05
C TYR A 102 -0.37 -8.86 -0.91
N SER A 103 -0.75 -10.09 -0.60
CA SER A 103 -0.65 -11.26 -1.46
C SER A 103 0.79 -11.66 -1.81
N ARG A 104 1.73 -11.40 -0.90
CA ARG A 104 3.13 -11.80 -1.03
C ARG A 104 3.59 -12.53 0.22
N TRP A 105 4.29 -13.64 0.02
CA TRP A 105 5.00 -14.34 1.10
C TRP A 105 6.27 -13.59 1.50
N SER A 106 7.03 -13.15 0.51
CA SER A 106 8.24 -12.34 0.68
C SER A 106 8.05 -10.95 0.07
N PRO A 107 8.64 -9.89 0.62
CA PRO A 107 8.81 -8.63 -0.10
C PRO A 107 9.62 -8.87 -1.37
N GLU A 108 9.24 -8.20 -2.45
CA GLU A 108 9.91 -8.33 -3.76
C GLU A 108 11.07 -7.33 -3.84
N LEU A 109 12.17 -7.65 -3.12
CA LEU A 109 13.32 -6.76 -2.92
C LEU A 109 13.98 -6.33 -4.23
N ASP A 110 14.15 -7.25 -5.18
CA ASP A 110 14.82 -7.01 -6.46
C ASP A 110 13.93 -6.35 -7.53
N SER A 111 12.66 -6.12 -7.21
CA SER A 111 11.71 -5.55 -8.16
C SER A 111 10.94 -4.37 -7.58
N TYR A 112 9.79 -4.61 -6.96
CA TYR A 112 8.92 -3.51 -6.51
C TYR A 112 9.53 -2.68 -5.38
N VAL A 113 10.14 -3.30 -4.39
CA VAL A 113 10.76 -2.59 -3.28
C VAL A 113 11.94 -1.76 -3.76
N LYS A 114 12.79 -2.35 -4.63
CA LYS A 114 13.88 -1.66 -5.30
C LYS A 114 13.38 -0.46 -6.11
N ASN A 115 12.33 -0.68 -6.92
CA ASN A 115 11.74 0.37 -7.74
C ASN A 115 11.23 1.54 -6.90
N TRP A 116 10.62 1.29 -5.73
CA TRP A 116 10.20 2.39 -4.86
C TRP A 116 11.39 3.23 -4.39
N GLY A 117 12.51 2.60 -4.04
CA GLY A 117 13.73 3.31 -3.71
C GLY A 117 14.39 4.05 -4.87
N GLU A 118 14.26 3.54 -6.11
CA GLU A 118 14.78 4.20 -7.31
C GLU A 118 13.89 5.36 -7.81
N TRP A 119 12.60 5.30 -7.52
CA TRP A 119 11.64 6.32 -7.98
C TRP A 119 11.51 7.51 -7.05
N THR A 120 12.01 7.37 -5.81
CA THR A 120 11.96 8.42 -4.80
C THR A 120 12.98 8.18 -3.69
N ASP A 121 13.51 9.27 -3.11
CA ASP A 121 14.38 9.21 -1.95
C ASP A 121 13.63 9.07 -0.61
N ALA A 122 12.30 9.09 -0.62
CA ALA A 122 11.50 8.95 0.58
C ALA A 122 11.47 7.50 1.08
N PRO A 123 11.56 7.26 2.39
CA PRO A 123 11.35 5.95 2.96
C PRO A 123 9.89 5.49 2.79
N PHE A 124 9.64 4.19 2.94
CA PHE A 124 8.29 3.67 2.87
C PHE A 124 7.85 2.96 4.16
N LEU A 125 6.54 2.98 4.39
CA LEU A 125 5.84 2.26 5.45
C LEU A 125 4.86 1.27 4.82
N VAL A 126 4.91 0.00 5.21
CA VAL A 126 3.86 -0.95 4.84
C VAL A 126 2.68 -0.76 5.79
N THR A 127 1.64 -0.11 5.30
CA THR A 127 0.48 0.28 6.12
C THR A 127 -0.56 -0.82 6.29
N GLU A 128 -0.53 -1.85 5.43
CA GLU A 128 -1.39 -3.02 5.58
C GLU A 128 -0.76 -4.25 4.91
N PHE A 129 -0.70 -5.36 5.65
CA PHE A 129 -0.49 -6.72 5.15
C PHE A 129 -1.04 -7.71 6.16
N TYR A 130 -1.41 -8.90 5.73
CA TYR A 130 -1.84 -10.02 6.58
C TYR A 130 -1.94 -11.32 5.79
N THR A 131 -2.03 -12.42 6.53
CA THR A 131 -2.42 -13.75 6.04
C THR A 131 -3.61 -14.28 6.86
N LYS A 132 -4.33 -15.23 6.30
CA LYS A 132 -5.48 -15.92 6.92
C LYS A 132 -5.12 -17.37 7.19
N GLY A 133 -5.53 -17.93 8.34
CA GLY A 133 -5.37 -19.34 8.65
C GLY A 133 -6.58 -20.17 8.24
N GLN A 134 -6.36 -21.33 7.59
CA GLN A 134 -7.44 -22.26 7.23
C GLN A 134 -8.05 -22.96 8.45
N ASP A 135 -7.28 -23.09 9.52
CA ASP A 135 -7.67 -23.68 10.79
C ASP A 135 -8.48 -22.75 11.70
N SER A 136 -8.84 -21.56 11.22
CA SER A 136 -9.87 -20.72 11.84
C SER A 136 -11.26 -21.24 11.46
N ASP A 137 -12.25 -21.06 12.34
CA ASP A 137 -13.66 -21.41 12.06
C ASP A 137 -14.33 -20.44 11.06
N LEU A 138 -13.55 -19.54 10.44
CA LEU A 138 -14.03 -18.54 9.51
C LEU A 138 -13.82 -18.98 8.05
N ASN A 139 -14.77 -18.64 7.18
CA ASN A 139 -14.74 -19.06 5.78
C ASN A 139 -13.64 -18.42 4.92
N ASN A 140 -13.03 -17.34 5.40
CA ASN A 140 -11.89 -16.67 4.76
C ASN A 140 -12.10 -16.20 3.29
N LEU A 141 -13.33 -15.95 2.88
CA LEU A 141 -13.68 -15.58 1.49
C LEU A 141 -13.45 -14.11 1.16
N SER A 142 -13.11 -13.27 2.14
CA SER A 142 -12.89 -11.84 1.92
C SER A 142 -11.44 -11.40 2.14
N GLY A 143 -11.10 -10.25 1.52
CA GLY A 143 -9.86 -9.55 1.75
C GLY A 143 -8.67 -10.00 0.90
N ALA A 144 -7.63 -9.16 0.84
CA ALA A 144 -6.51 -9.27 -0.08
C ALA A 144 -5.35 -10.15 0.45
N GLY A 145 -5.33 -10.51 1.73
CA GLY A 145 -4.33 -11.42 2.29
C GLY A 145 -4.55 -12.85 1.81
N PHE A 146 -3.47 -13.57 1.49
CA PHE A 146 -3.55 -14.98 1.12
C PHE A 146 -3.81 -15.88 2.33
N THR A 147 -4.22 -17.12 2.07
CA THR A 147 -4.55 -18.10 3.11
C THR A 147 -3.38 -19.08 3.26
N VAL A 148 -3.04 -19.37 4.52
CA VAL A 148 -2.03 -20.38 4.92
C VAL A 148 -2.73 -21.51 5.70
N PRO A 149 -2.12 -22.70 5.83
CA PRO A 149 -2.77 -23.84 6.48
C PRO A 149 -3.14 -23.59 7.93
N THR A 150 -2.26 -22.99 8.74
CA THR A 150 -2.44 -22.90 10.18
C THR A 150 -2.16 -21.49 10.75
N GLN A 151 -2.60 -21.27 12.00
CA GLN A 151 -2.25 -20.06 12.76
C GLN A 151 -0.74 -19.94 13.00
N ASN A 152 -0.04 -21.07 13.09
CA ASN A 152 1.42 -21.08 13.20
C ASN A 152 2.06 -20.58 11.88
N ASP A 153 1.52 -20.96 10.73
CA ASP A 153 1.99 -20.45 9.43
C ASP A 153 1.72 -18.95 9.25
N ARG A 154 0.67 -18.41 9.88
CA ARG A 154 0.45 -16.96 9.94
C ARG A 154 1.59 -16.24 10.67
N ALA A 155 2.06 -16.85 11.78
CA ALA A 155 3.18 -16.33 12.54
C ALA A 155 4.49 -16.36 11.72
N TYR A 156 4.77 -17.46 11.03
CA TYR A 156 5.92 -17.56 10.13
C TYR A 156 5.82 -16.57 8.96
N ALA A 157 4.65 -16.38 8.38
CA ALA A 157 4.44 -15.40 7.32
C ALA A 157 4.75 -13.98 7.82
N TYR A 158 4.29 -13.62 9.04
CA TYR A 158 4.65 -12.34 9.64
C TYR A 158 6.15 -12.16 9.78
N GLN A 159 6.82 -13.11 10.43
CA GLN A 159 8.26 -13.04 10.69
C GLN A 159 9.06 -12.96 9.38
N HIS A 160 8.77 -13.84 8.44
CA HIS A 160 9.47 -13.88 7.16
C HIS A 160 9.30 -12.58 6.36
N PHE A 161 8.06 -12.08 6.27
CA PHE A 161 7.77 -10.86 5.52
C PHE A 161 8.44 -9.63 6.15
N THR A 162 8.39 -9.51 7.48
CA THR A 162 8.96 -8.36 8.18
C THR A 162 10.50 -8.38 8.19
N LEU A 163 11.14 -9.55 8.27
CA LEU A 163 12.59 -9.66 8.09
C LEU A 163 13.02 -9.17 6.69
N GLY A 164 12.28 -9.54 5.64
CA GLY A 164 12.54 -9.03 4.29
C GLY A 164 12.30 -7.52 4.16
N LEU A 165 11.35 -6.94 4.91
CA LEU A 165 11.17 -5.48 4.96
C LEU A 165 12.37 -4.78 5.63
N LEU A 166 12.97 -5.38 6.66
CA LEU A 166 14.19 -4.84 7.28
C LEU A 166 15.39 -4.93 6.34
N GLU A 167 15.52 -6.02 5.59
CA GLU A 167 16.56 -6.19 4.56
C GLU A 167 16.48 -5.12 3.47
N ALA A 168 15.30 -4.57 3.21
CA ALA A 168 15.09 -3.49 2.24
C ALA A 168 15.77 -2.15 2.62
N LYS A 169 16.15 -1.96 3.91
CA LYS A 169 16.84 -0.79 4.48
C LYS A 169 16.11 0.55 4.41
N ASN A 170 15.21 0.75 3.45
CA ASN A 170 14.38 1.94 3.28
C ASN A 170 12.93 1.78 3.78
N CYS A 171 12.59 0.63 4.39
CA CYS A 171 11.33 0.42 5.11
C CYS A 171 11.46 0.93 6.55
N VAL A 172 10.59 1.85 6.95
CA VAL A 172 10.63 2.45 8.30
C VAL A 172 9.59 1.87 9.26
N GLY A 173 8.79 0.92 8.81
CA GLY A 173 7.83 0.23 9.66
C GLY A 173 6.75 -0.51 8.89
N TRP A 174 5.90 -1.17 9.65
CA TRP A 174 4.77 -1.94 9.09
C TRP A 174 3.61 -2.04 10.08
N HIS A 175 2.39 -2.23 9.53
CA HIS A 175 1.18 -2.50 10.27
C HIS A 175 0.52 -3.77 9.77
N TRP A 176 0.22 -4.69 10.69
CA TRP A 176 -0.64 -5.84 10.40
C TRP A 176 -2.10 -5.39 10.25
N PHE A 177 -2.79 -5.88 9.25
CA PHE A 177 -4.21 -5.65 9.07
C PHE A 177 -4.99 -6.92 9.41
N LYS A 178 -5.63 -7.02 10.57
CA LYS A 178 -5.98 -5.92 11.46
C LYS A 178 -5.94 -6.36 12.94
N TYR A 179 -6.50 -5.55 13.84
CA TYR A 179 -6.55 -5.86 15.27
C TYR A 179 -7.39 -7.11 15.55
N GLN A 180 -8.64 -7.16 15.09
CA GLN A 180 -9.62 -8.20 15.32
C GLN A 180 -10.07 -8.83 13.99
N ASP A 181 -10.50 -10.09 14.01
CA ASP A 181 -11.10 -10.78 12.87
C ASP A 181 -12.37 -10.09 12.36
N ASP A 182 -12.66 -10.28 11.09
CA ASP A 182 -13.96 -9.90 10.54
C ASP A 182 -15.00 -10.95 10.94
N ASP A 183 -16.08 -10.51 11.56
CA ASP A 183 -17.21 -11.34 11.94
C ASP A 183 -18.27 -11.48 10.84
N GLY A 184 -18.09 -10.76 9.72
CA GLY A 184 -19.02 -10.74 8.59
C GLY A 184 -20.17 -9.74 8.75
N THR A 185 -20.17 -8.92 9.79
CA THR A 185 -21.17 -7.84 9.96
C THR A 185 -20.86 -6.61 9.12
N ASP A 186 -19.64 -6.54 8.56
CA ASP A 186 -19.29 -5.53 7.57
C ASP A 186 -20.10 -5.70 6.28
N ASN A 187 -20.00 -4.72 5.39
CA ASN A 187 -20.73 -4.71 4.10
C ASN A 187 -20.40 -5.92 3.19
N SER A 188 -19.38 -6.72 3.53
CA SER A 188 -19.01 -7.90 2.74
C SER A 188 -19.84 -9.14 3.12
N GLY A 189 -20.38 -9.22 4.33
CA GLY A 189 -21.05 -10.41 4.87
C GLY A 189 -20.15 -11.65 4.90
N LYS A 190 -18.83 -11.49 4.89
CA LYS A 190 -17.86 -12.57 4.70
C LYS A 190 -16.84 -12.57 5.83
N PRO A 191 -17.07 -13.37 6.89
CA PRO A 191 -16.11 -13.50 7.99
C PRO A 191 -14.73 -13.92 7.48
N ALA A 192 -13.67 -13.38 8.08
CA ALA A 192 -12.31 -13.68 7.69
C ALA A 192 -11.30 -13.51 8.83
N ASN A 193 -10.38 -14.46 8.92
CA ASN A 193 -9.29 -14.48 9.90
C ASN A 193 -8.17 -13.50 9.50
N LYS A 194 -8.32 -12.25 9.90
CA LYS A 194 -7.35 -11.17 9.62
C LYS A 194 -6.69 -10.64 10.89
N GLY A 195 -7.35 -10.83 12.03
CA GLY A 195 -6.99 -10.24 13.30
C GLY A 195 -5.72 -10.82 13.93
N VAL A 196 -5.15 -10.05 14.85
CA VAL A 196 -4.27 -10.55 15.90
C VAL A 196 -5.11 -11.20 16.99
N TYR A 197 -6.35 -10.75 17.15
CA TYR A 197 -7.37 -11.27 18.05
C TYR A 197 -8.54 -11.84 17.26
N ASP A 198 -9.14 -12.89 17.79
CA ASP A 198 -10.39 -13.44 17.26
C ASP A 198 -11.61 -12.57 17.64
N ASN A 199 -12.81 -13.03 17.26
CA ASN A 199 -14.05 -12.31 17.55
C ASN A 199 -14.53 -12.43 19.02
N HIS A 200 -13.81 -13.21 19.86
CA HIS A 200 -13.98 -13.30 21.31
C HIS A 200 -12.93 -12.49 22.09
N TYR A 201 -12.07 -11.73 21.37
CA TYR A 201 -10.93 -10.98 21.91
C TYR A 201 -9.83 -11.88 22.50
N GLU A 202 -9.73 -13.11 22.06
CA GLU A 202 -8.64 -14.00 22.39
C GLU A 202 -7.51 -13.84 21.36
N MET A 203 -6.29 -13.58 21.84
CA MET A 203 -5.13 -13.41 20.97
C MET A 203 -4.71 -14.74 20.36
N TYR A 204 -4.41 -14.76 19.05
CA TYR A 204 -3.75 -15.88 18.41
C TYR A 204 -2.32 -16.02 18.94
N PRO A 205 -2.02 -17.03 19.81
CA PRO A 205 -0.80 -17.04 20.62
C PRO A 205 0.48 -17.12 19.79
N TYR A 206 0.48 -17.88 18.70
CA TYR A 206 1.65 -17.99 17.83
C TYR A 206 1.94 -16.66 17.10
N LEU A 207 0.91 -16.05 16.52
CA LEU A 207 1.05 -14.77 15.83
C LEU A 207 1.53 -13.68 16.80
N GLY A 208 0.90 -13.56 17.97
CA GLY A 208 1.29 -12.58 18.98
C GLY A 208 2.72 -12.77 19.48
N LYS A 209 3.14 -14.02 19.71
CA LYS A 209 4.51 -14.34 20.12
C LYS A 209 5.54 -13.91 19.09
N PHE A 210 5.35 -14.26 17.82
CA PHE A 210 6.30 -13.92 16.75
C PHE A 210 6.33 -12.41 16.47
N MET A 211 5.19 -11.72 16.58
CA MET A 211 5.14 -10.26 16.52
C MET A 211 5.99 -9.64 17.64
N GLN A 212 5.84 -10.11 18.86
CA GLN A 212 6.65 -9.62 19.99
C GLN A 212 8.15 -9.88 19.77
N GLU A 213 8.54 -11.10 19.38
CA GLU A 213 9.93 -11.46 19.14
C GLU A 213 10.60 -10.56 18.09
N VAL A 214 9.95 -10.34 16.95
CA VAL A 214 10.48 -9.45 15.90
C VAL A 214 10.53 -8.01 16.39
N ASN A 215 9.46 -7.51 16.99
CA ASN A 215 9.35 -6.11 17.37
C ASN A 215 10.32 -5.74 18.52
N TYR A 216 10.56 -6.63 19.49
CA TYR A 216 11.56 -6.41 20.54
C TYR A 216 12.99 -6.42 20.01
N ASN A 217 13.24 -7.17 18.94
CA ASN A 217 14.59 -7.31 18.38
C ASN A 217 14.82 -6.42 17.15
N VAL A 218 13.89 -5.54 16.80
CA VAL A 218 13.93 -4.77 15.54
C VAL A 218 15.24 -4.02 15.34
N TYR A 219 15.76 -3.34 16.35
CA TYR A 219 17.03 -2.59 16.25
C TYR A 219 18.25 -3.51 16.10
N ASN A 220 18.30 -4.64 16.80
CA ASN A 220 19.34 -5.64 16.62
C ASN A 220 19.33 -6.25 15.20
N LEU A 221 18.12 -6.45 14.66
CA LEU A 221 17.92 -6.95 13.30
C LEU A 221 18.35 -5.91 12.25
N ILE A 222 18.05 -4.63 12.47
CA ILE A 222 18.55 -3.53 11.62
C ILE A 222 20.08 -3.53 11.60
N GLU A 223 20.74 -3.58 12.76
CA GLU A 223 22.19 -3.64 12.85
C GLU A 223 22.78 -4.88 12.16
N TYR A 224 22.06 -6.00 12.14
CA TYR A 224 22.47 -7.21 11.41
C TYR A 224 22.42 -7.00 9.89
N PHE A 225 21.33 -6.43 9.37
CA PHE A 225 21.16 -6.21 7.93
C PHE A 225 21.99 -5.05 7.39
N ASP A 226 22.46 -4.13 8.24
CA ASP A 226 23.29 -2.99 7.85
C ASP A 226 24.78 -3.34 7.70
N LYS A 227 25.20 -4.53 8.15
CA LYS A 227 26.56 -5.07 7.96
C LYS A 227 26.76 -5.57 6.54
#